data_869e8438c75ee65ee5f78fdd6a9dd310
#
_entry.id   869e8438c75ee65ee5f78fdd6a9dd310
#
_cell.length_a   1.000
_cell.length_b   1.000
_cell.length_c   1.000
_cell.angle_alpha   90.00
_cell.angle_beta   90.00
_cell.angle_gamma   90.00
#
_symmetry.space_group_name_H-M   'P 1'
#
loop_
_entity.id
_entity.type
_entity.pdbx_description
1 polymer ?
#
loop_
_entity_poly.entity_id
_entity_poly.type
_entity_poly.pdbx_seq_one_letter_code
_entity_poly.pdbx_strand_id
1 'polypeptide(L)'
;MRVLPLLPFLLTGLFVVPAQADEARDWLKRLGQAEQQQSYQGTFVYERNGSFSTHGIWHLVQDGSVRERLMQLDGAAQEVVRADGRTECVSGKIISGLGDTPVTTARQLNTERLNDWYSVAKVGDSRVAGRPVSVIAFTPRDQHRYGVELYLDNETGLALKSLLLNDKGQLLERFQFTTLDTTPPDDSELKPTGKCRPVVAADPAPSAVKTTHVWHSDWLPPGFELISSTVRNDPQTKSEVTSLLYDDGLTRFSVFLEPLKGSSVPDTRLQLGPTVAVSRHLTTPGGDMMATVVGEIPMGTAERIALSMRAGQNDPAPQGKP
;
A
#
# COMPACT_ATOMS: atom_id res chain seq x y z
N MET A 1 -7.82 -44.16 -61.84
CA MET A 1 -8.22 -43.76 -60.49
C MET A 1 -6.97 -43.73 -59.63
N ARG A 2 -6.48 -42.52 -59.33
CA ARG A 2 -5.30 -42.32 -58.46
C ARG A 2 -5.82 -41.74 -57.14
N VAL A 3 -5.62 -42.48 -56.05
CA VAL A 3 -6.01 -42.11 -54.69
C VAL A 3 -4.84 -41.31 -54.09
N LEU A 4 -5.06 -40.05 -53.72
CA LEU A 4 -4.11 -39.17 -53.02
C LEU A 4 -4.29 -39.40 -51.52
N PRO A 5 -3.22 -39.63 -50.72
CA PRO A 5 -3.34 -39.71 -49.27
C PRO A 5 -3.39 -38.32 -48.66
N LEU A 6 -4.41 -38.06 -47.85
CA LEU A 6 -4.57 -36.89 -46.96
C LEU A 6 -3.57 -37.04 -45.77
N LEU A 7 -2.62 -36.15 -45.68
CA LEU A 7 -1.77 -35.96 -44.50
C LEU A 7 -2.54 -35.17 -43.43
N PRO A 8 -2.64 -35.64 -42.18
CA PRO A 8 -3.20 -34.82 -41.11
C PRO A 8 -2.13 -33.82 -40.61
N PHE A 9 -2.44 -32.52 -40.70
CA PHE A 9 -1.66 -31.43 -40.11
C PHE A 9 -1.92 -31.45 -38.59
N LEU A 10 -0.97 -31.92 -37.82
CA LEU A 10 -0.93 -31.81 -36.35
C LEU A 10 -0.56 -30.38 -36.01
N LEU A 11 -1.55 -29.57 -35.59
CA LEU A 11 -1.34 -28.28 -34.94
C LEU A 11 -0.83 -28.53 -33.51
N THR A 12 0.49 -28.50 -33.34
CA THR A 12 1.11 -28.40 -32.03
C THR A 12 0.96 -26.96 -31.52
N GLY A 13 -0.07 -26.70 -30.71
CA GLY A 13 -0.19 -25.48 -29.95
C GLY A 13 0.93 -25.39 -28.92
N LEU A 14 1.89 -24.52 -29.16
CA LEU A 14 2.91 -24.15 -28.18
C LEU A 14 2.24 -23.36 -27.06
N PHE A 15 2.01 -24.00 -25.91
CA PHE A 15 1.70 -23.32 -24.66
C PHE A 15 2.98 -22.66 -24.13
N VAL A 16 3.15 -21.34 -24.40
CA VAL A 16 4.26 -20.53 -23.87
C VAL A 16 3.73 -19.69 -22.70
N VAL A 17 3.42 -20.29 -21.55
CA VAL A 17 2.87 -19.54 -20.40
C VAL A 17 3.70 -19.61 -19.11
N PRO A 18 4.65 -20.52 -18.84
CA PRO A 18 5.37 -20.48 -17.55
C PRO A 18 6.53 -19.48 -17.48
N ALA A 19 7.18 -19.12 -18.57
CA ALA A 19 8.40 -18.31 -18.54
C ALA A 19 8.23 -16.86 -18.05
N GLN A 20 7.08 -16.23 -18.29
CA GLN A 20 6.86 -14.82 -17.91
C GLN A 20 6.58 -14.62 -16.41
N ALA A 21 5.95 -15.60 -15.76
CA ALA A 21 5.68 -15.54 -14.32
C ALA A 21 6.97 -15.77 -13.50
N ASP A 22 7.86 -16.64 -13.96
CA ASP A 22 9.15 -16.88 -13.30
C ASP A 22 10.06 -15.65 -13.44
N GLU A 23 10.08 -15.02 -14.62
CA GLU A 23 10.83 -13.78 -14.85
C GLU A 23 10.33 -12.64 -13.94
N ALA A 24 9.01 -12.46 -13.79
CA ALA A 24 8.43 -11.46 -12.91
C ALA A 24 8.82 -11.71 -11.43
N ARG A 25 8.84 -12.96 -10.99
CA ARG A 25 9.28 -13.34 -9.64
C ARG A 25 10.73 -12.95 -9.38
N ASP A 26 11.61 -13.20 -10.33
CA ASP A 26 13.03 -12.85 -10.22
C ASP A 26 13.20 -11.33 -10.13
N TRP A 27 12.44 -10.56 -10.89
CA TRP A 27 12.44 -9.10 -10.80
C TRP A 27 11.97 -8.58 -9.44
N LEU A 28 10.92 -9.15 -8.86
CA LEU A 28 10.43 -8.74 -7.54
C LEU A 28 11.41 -9.11 -6.41
N LYS A 29 12.12 -10.23 -6.56
CA LYS A 29 13.21 -10.59 -5.65
C LYS A 29 14.37 -9.58 -5.74
N ARG A 30 14.76 -9.17 -6.96
CA ARG A 30 15.78 -8.14 -7.17
C ARG A 30 15.37 -6.79 -6.57
N LEU A 31 14.09 -6.39 -6.74
CA LEU A 31 13.56 -5.18 -6.13
C LEU A 31 13.72 -5.21 -4.60
N GLY A 32 13.28 -6.28 -3.94
CA GLY A 32 13.42 -6.41 -2.49
C GLY A 32 14.86 -6.38 -2.00
N GLN A 33 15.81 -6.89 -2.79
CA GLN A 33 17.24 -6.80 -2.48
C GLN A 33 17.77 -5.39 -2.72
N ALA A 34 17.39 -4.75 -3.82
CA ALA A 34 17.85 -3.42 -4.18
C ALA A 34 17.52 -2.38 -3.11
N GLU A 35 16.31 -2.38 -2.58
CA GLU A 35 15.89 -1.44 -1.54
C GLU A 35 16.65 -1.57 -0.22
N GLN A 36 17.14 -2.77 0.08
CA GLN A 36 17.91 -3.04 1.30
C GLN A 36 19.42 -2.83 1.13
N GLN A 37 19.92 -2.79 -0.09
CA GLN A 37 21.35 -2.84 -0.37
C GLN A 37 21.88 -1.68 -1.20
N GLN A 38 21.00 -0.96 -1.92
CA GLN A 38 21.42 0.13 -2.81
C GLN A 38 21.29 1.47 -2.11
N SER A 39 22.37 2.24 -2.11
CA SER A 39 22.31 3.67 -1.81
C SER A 39 22.01 4.43 -3.10
N TYR A 40 21.23 5.48 -3.01
CA TYR A 40 20.92 6.32 -4.15
C TYR A 40 20.42 7.70 -3.72
N GLN A 41 20.43 8.64 -4.66
CA GLN A 41 19.81 9.94 -4.53
C GLN A 41 19.20 10.36 -5.87
N GLY A 42 18.25 11.26 -5.83
CA GLY A 42 17.61 11.70 -7.06
C GLY A 42 16.42 12.60 -6.84
N THR A 43 15.78 12.93 -7.95
CA THR A 43 14.52 13.67 -7.96
C THR A 43 13.43 12.83 -8.60
N PHE A 44 12.22 12.96 -8.09
CA PHE A 44 11.06 12.30 -8.65
C PHE A 44 9.84 13.23 -8.65
N VAL A 45 8.89 12.94 -9.51
CA VAL A 45 7.57 13.53 -9.50
C VAL A 45 6.58 12.53 -8.90
N TYR A 46 5.66 13.07 -8.12
CA TYR A 46 4.52 12.35 -7.59
C TYR A 46 3.25 13.02 -8.08
N GLU A 47 2.38 12.23 -8.71
CA GLU A 47 1.09 12.67 -9.24
C GLU A 47 -0.03 11.90 -8.55
N ARG A 48 -0.97 12.64 -7.99
CA ARG A 48 -2.16 12.07 -7.36
C ARG A 48 -3.33 13.03 -7.52
N ASN A 49 -4.47 12.49 -7.95
CA ASN A 49 -5.68 13.29 -8.14
C ASN A 49 -5.48 14.53 -9.03
N GLY A 50 -4.69 14.39 -10.10
CA GLY A 50 -4.37 15.48 -11.03
C GLY A 50 -3.44 16.57 -10.46
N SER A 51 -2.95 16.42 -9.24
CA SER A 51 -1.95 17.29 -8.63
C SER A 51 -0.57 16.67 -8.74
N PHE A 52 0.43 17.52 -9.02
CA PHE A 52 1.83 17.12 -9.14
C PHE A 52 2.65 17.76 -8.03
N SER A 53 3.65 17.04 -7.56
CA SER A 53 4.69 17.56 -6.68
C SER A 53 6.04 16.95 -7.05
N THR A 54 7.10 17.73 -6.85
CA THR A 54 8.48 17.32 -7.13
C THR A 54 9.23 17.14 -5.82
N HIS A 55 9.97 16.06 -5.70
CA HIS A 55 10.66 15.66 -4.49
C HIS A 55 12.11 15.30 -4.75
N GLY A 56 12.99 15.63 -3.80
CA GLY A 56 14.33 15.06 -3.69
C GLY A 56 14.33 13.91 -2.68
N ILE A 57 15.09 12.88 -2.97
CA ILE A 57 15.31 11.74 -2.08
C ILE A 57 16.81 11.47 -1.95
N TRP A 58 17.25 11.20 -0.73
CA TRP A 58 18.56 10.72 -0.36
C TRP A 58 18.38 9.46 0.47
N HIS A 59 18.87 8.36 -0.02
CA HIS A 59 18.72 7.04 0.59
C HIS A 59 20.10 6.41 0.76
N LEU A 60 20.52 6.19 1.99
CA LEU A 60 21.80 5.61 2.34
C LEU A 60 21.62 4.30 3.08
N VAL A 61 22.24 3.26 2.53
CA VAL A 61 22.38 1.95 3.18
C VAL A 61 23.82 1.81 3.62
N GLN A 62 24.03 1.69 4.93
CA GLN A 62 25.37 1.54 5.52
C GLN A 62 25.31 0.64 6.75
N ASP A 63 26.18 -0.37 6.80
CA ASP A 63 26.30 -1.31 7.93
C ASP A 63 24.98 -1.98 8.34
N GLY A 64 24.08 -2.24 7.36
CA GLY A 64 22.77 -2.85 7.58
C GLY A 64 21.70 -1.88 8.09
N SER A 65 22.02 -0.59 8.25
CA SER A 65 21.09 0.47 8.61
C SER A 65 20.71 1.27 7.37
N VAL A 66 19.45 1.71 7.31
CA VAL A 66 18.88 2.51 6.23
C VAL A 66 18.53 3.88 6.76
N ARG A 67 19.10 4.93 6.17
CA ARG A 67 18.73 6.33 6.46
C ARG A 67 18.16 6.98 5.20
N GLU A 68 17.06 7.67 5.35
CA GLU A 68 16.36 8.30 4.24
C GLU A 68 15.94 9.74 4.59
N ARG A 69 16.13 10.63 3.65
CA ARG A 69 15.59 11.98 3.69
C ARG A 69 14.80 12.25 2.43
N LEU A 70 13.57 12.70 2.61
CA LEU A 70 12.65 13.09 1.56
C LEU A 70 12.33 14.57 1.71
N MET A 71 12.43 15.34 0.65
CA MET A 71 12.16 16.78 0.66
C MET A 71 11.31 17.19 -0.54
N GLN A 72 10.22 17.92 -0.31
CA GLN A 72 9.45 18.54 -1.39
C GLN A 72 10.23 19.74 -1.94
N LEU A 73 10.39 19.79 -3.26
CA LEU A 73 11.20 20.79 -3.97
C LEU A 73 10.37 21.96 -4.52
N ASP A 74 9.05 21.78 -4.62
CA ASP A 74 8.11 22.79 -5.08
C ASP A 74 7.09 23.15 -3.98
N GLY A 75 6.54 24.36 -4.04
CA GLY A 75 5.57 24.85 -3.08
C GLY A 75 6.16 25.08 -1.67
N ALA A 76 5.39 24.75 -0.64
CA ALA A 76 5.83 24.87 0.75
C ALA A 76 6.84 23.76 1.07
N ALA A 77 8.02 24.12 1.57
CA ALA A 77 9.05 23.15 1.94
C ALA A 77 8.52 22.17 2.98
N GLN A 78 8.56 20.90 2.64
CA GLN A 78 8.19 19.78 3.51
C GLN A 78 9.33 18.76 3.49
N GLU A 79 9.60 18.18 4.64
CA GLU A 79 10.72 17.27 4.83
C GLU A 79 10.31 16.12 5.75
N VAL A 80 10.76 14.93 5.41
CA VAL A 80 10.64 13.72 6.25
C VAL A 80 12.02 13.09 6.33
N VAL A 81 12.48 12.78 7.54
CA VAL A 81 13.70 12.00 7.77
C VAL A 81 13.34 10.71 8.47
N ARG A 82 13.91 9.62 7.98
CA ARG A 82 13.66 8.26 8.49
C ARG A 82 14.98 7.56 8.79
N ALA A 83 14.95 6.69 9.79
CA ALA A 83 15.99 5.70 10.04
C ALA A 83 15.33 4.34 10.27
N ASP A 84 15.81 3.31 9.57
CA ASP A 84 15.32 1.93 9.65
C ASP A 84 13.79 1.82 9.53
N GLY A 85 13.22 2.57 8.58
CA GLY A 85 11.78 2.63 8.32
C GLY A 85 10.97 3.43 9.34
N ARG A 86 11.60 4.01 10.38
CA ARG A 86 10.93 4.84 11.38
C ARG A 86 11.10 6.32 11.05
N THR A 87 10.01 7.07 11.07
CA THR A 87 10.08 8.51 10.90
C THR A 87 10.66 9.16 12.16
N GLU A 88 11.81 9.83 12.02
CA GLU A 88 12.49 10.52 13.11
C GLU A 88 12.00 11.96 13.25
N CYS A 89 11.81 12.65 12.12
CA CYS A 89 11.27 14.00 12.15
C CYS A 89 10.53 14.37 10.87
N VAL A 90 9.65 15.37 10.99
CA VAL A 90 8.89 15.93 9.89
C VAL A 90 8.87 17.46 9.95
N SER A 91 8.83 18.14 8.81
CA SER A 91 8.54 19.57 8.71
C SER A 91 7.40 19.82 7.73
N GLY A 92 6.63 20.88 7.96
CA GLY A 92 5.47 21.22 7.14
C GLY A 92 4.22 20.43 7.50
N LYS A 93 3.22 20.49 6.63
CA LYS A 93 2.05 19.60 6.72
C LYS A 93 2.48 18.24 6.17
N ILE A 94 2.31 17.18 6.94
CA ILE A 94 2.61 15.81 6.50
C ILE A 94 1.98 15.61 5.13
N ILE A 95 2.79 15.21 4.15
CA ILE A 95 2.32 14.90 2.80
C ILE A 95 1.40 13.69 2.95
N SER A 96 0.08 13.91 2.85
CA SER A 96 -0.91 12.84 2.91
C SER A 96 -0.60 11.83 1.78
N GLY A 97 -0.24 10.62 2.15
CA GLY A 97 0.13 9.54 1.22
C GLY A 97 1.62 9.24 1.13
N LEU A 98 2.54 10.23 1.26
CA LEU A 98 3.99 9.97 1.30
C LEU A 98 4.51 9.76 2.74
N GLY A 99 3.76 10.20 3.77
CA GLY A 99 4.16 10.07 5.16
C GLY A 99 4.06 8.64 5.71
N ASP A 100 3.11 7.86 5.24
CA ASP A 100 2.81 6.51 5.74
C ASP A 100 3.17 5.41 4.75
N THR A 101 3.27 5.72 3.47
CA THR A 101 3.86 4.83 2.49
C THR A 101 5.31 5.25 2.31
N PRO A 102 6.26 4.39 2.64
CA PRO A 102 7.60 4.53 2.10
C PRO A 102 7.43 4.58 0.58
N VAL A 103 8.00 5.60 -0.05
CA VAL A 103 8.03 5.74 -1.51
C VAL A 103 8.57 4.46 -2.17
N THR A 104 9.17 3.61 -1.39
CA THR A 104 9.88 2.42 -1.83
C THR A 104 10.04 1.34 -0.76
N THR A 105 9.32 1.25 0.32
CA THR A 105 9.45 -0.02 1.05
C THR A 105 8.77 -1.10 0.21
N ALA A 106 9.57 -1.74 -0.64
CA ALA A 106 9.27 -3.07 -1.04
C ALA A 106 9.15 -3.87 0.26
N ARG A 107 7.96 -3.98 0.76
CA ARG A 107 7.63 -5.15 1.54
C ARG A 107 8.15 -6.30 0.71
N GLN A 108 8.75 -7.28 1.35
CA GLN A 108 9.06 -8.51 0.66
C GLN A 108 7.74 -9.02 0.05
N LEU A 109 7.53 -8.67 -1.23
CA LEU A 109 6.34 -9.05 -1.94
C LEU A 109 6.37 -10.57 -2.08
N ASN A 110 5.49 -11.26 -1.37
CA ASN A 110 5.33 -12.69 -1.53
C ASN A 110 4.59 -12.97 -2.84
N THR A 111 5.35 -13.19 -3.90
CA THR A 111 4.80 -13.41 -5.25
C THR A 111 3.93 -14.65 -5.34
N GLU A 112 4.17 -15.69 -4.55
CA GLU A 112 3.33 -16.89 -4.55
C GLU A 112 1.92 -16.54 -4.06
N ARG A 113 1.83 -15.83 -2.94
CA ARG A 113 0.55 -15.36 -2.42
C ARG A 113 -0.14 -14.36 -3.34
N LEU A 114 0.62 -13.43 -3.95
CA LEU A 114 0.06 -12.43 -4.87
C LEU A 114 -0.53 -13.06 -6.13
N ASN A 115 0.03 -14.17 -6.62
CA ASN A 115 -0.47 -14.86 -7.81
C ASN A 115 -1.89 -15.43 -7.64
N ASP A 116 -2.39 -15.59 -6.43
CA ASP A 116 -3.77 -16.01 -6.20
C ASP A 116 -4.77 -14.89 -6.56
N TRP A 117 -4.37 -13.62 -6.37
CA TRP A 117 -5.24 -12.45 -6.51
C TRP A 117 -4.88 -11.53 -7.67
N TYR A 118 -3.63 -11.62 -8.16
CA TYR A 118 -3.13 -10.88 -9.31
C TYR A 118 -2.53 -11.82 -10.35
N SER A 119 -2.61 -11.42 -11.61
CA SER A 119 -1.73 -11.94 -12.64
C SER A 119 -0.47 -11.07 -12.64
N VAL A 120 0.67 -11.66 -12.24
CA VAL A 120 1.95 -10.95 -12.17
C VAL A 120 2.81 -11.38 -13.36
N ALA A 121 3.18 -10.42 -14.20
CA ALA A 121 3.95 -10.70 -15.41
C ALA A 121 4.86 -9.53 -15.79
N LYS A 122 6.01 -9.85 -16.43
CA LYS A 122 6.76 -8.85 -17.20
C LYS A 122 5.98 -8.57 -18.50
N VAL A 123 5.60 -7.32 -18.71
CA VAL A 123 4.77 -6.91 -19.86
C VAL A 123 5.55 -6.14 -20.92
N GLY A 124 6.80 -5.82 -20.66
CA GLY A 124 7.66 -5.14 -21.63
C GLY A 124 8.90 -4.49 -21.03
N ASP A 125 9.56 -3.71 -21.85
CA ASP A 125 10.73 -2.90 -21.49
C ASP A 125 10.46 -1.44 -21.83
N SER A 126 11.07 -0.50 -21.09
CA SER A 126 10.86 0.94 -21.25
C SER A 126 12.13 1.71 -20.84
N ARG A 127 12.00 3.02 -20.69
CA ARG A 127 13.07 3.91 -20.21
C ARG A 127 12.50 4.90 -19.19
N VAL A 128 13.16 5.04 -18.03
CA VAL A 128 12.82 6.02 -16.97
C VAL A 128 14.11 6.72 -16.53
N ALA A 129 14.08 8.02 -16.35
CA ALA A 129 15.26 8.84 -15.99
C ALA A 129 16.52 8.52 -16.83
N GLY A 130 16.33 8.26 -18.13
CA GLY A 130 17.43 7.88 -19.03
C GLY A 130 17.92 6.43 -18.92
N ARG A 131 17.40 5.62 -17.99
CA ARG A 131 17.84 4.25 -17.69
C ARG A 131 16.87 3.21 -18.29
N PRO A 132 17.37 2.06 -18.80
CA PRO A 132 16.52 0.98 -19.28
C PRO A 132 15.85 0.29 -18.11
N VAL A 133 14.54 0.01 -18.24
CA VAL A 133 13.73 -0.63 -17.20
C VAL A 133 12.90 -1.78 -17.76
N SER A 134 12.65 -2.79 -16.94
CA SER A 134 11.66 -3.85 -17.19
C SER A 134 10.35 -3.50 -16.50
N VAL A 135 9.22 -3.71 -17.18
CA VAL A 135 7.88 -3.38 -16.69
C VAL A 135 7.21 -4.63 -16.16
N ILE A 136 6.91 -4.62 -14.86
CA ILE A 136 6.20 -5.70 -14.16
C ILE A 136 4.79 -5.23 -13.84
N ALA A 137 3.78 -5.89 -14.38
CA ALA A 137 2.38 -5.58 -14.13
C ALA A 137 1.75 -6.55 -13.12
N PHE A 138 0.98 -6.00 -12.20
CA PHE A 138 0.08 -6.70 -11.29
C PHE A 138 -1.34 -6.41 -11.75
N THR A 139 -1.91 -7.32 -12.51
CA THR A 139 -3.30 -7.20 -13.00
C THR A 139 -4.22 -7.93 -12.05
N PRO A 140 -5.18 -7.24 -11.39
CA PRO A 140 -6.13 -7.89 -10.49
C PRO A 140 -6.95 -8.97 -11.20
N ARG A 141 -7.23 -10.07 -10.50
CA ARG A 141 -8.12 -11.15 -10.97
C ARG A 141 -9.59 -10.89 -10.62
N ASP A 142 -9.86 -9.84 -9.85
CA ASP A 142 -11.19 -9.41 -9.43
C ASP A 142 -11.35 -7.89 -9.56
N GLN A 143 -12.55 -7.38 -9.22
CA GLN A 143 -12.89 -5.96 -9.27
C GLN A 143 -12.68 -5.22 -7.94
N HIS A 144 -12.01 -5.84 -6.97
CA HIS A 144 -11.94 -5.34 -5.60
C HIS A 144 -10.63 -4.63 -5.27
N ARG A 145 -9.74 -4.50 -6.25
CA ARG A 145 -8.41 -3.89 -6.10
C ARG A 145 -7.98 -3.19 -7.38
N TYR A 146 -6.99 -2.33 -7.26
CA TYR A 146 -6.40 -1.62 -8.39
C TYR A 146 -5.24 -2.39 -9.00
N GLY A 147 -4.97 -2.14 -10.28
CA GLY A 147 -3.78 -2.64 -10.97
C GLY A 147 -2.56 -1.80 -10.64
N VAL A 148 -1.39 -2.44 -10.63
CA VAL A 148 -0.09 -1.78 -10.39
C VAL A 148 0.87 -2.13 -11.51
N GLU A 149 1.62 -1.14 -12.01
CA GLU A 149 2.78 -1.36 -12.87
C GLU A 149 4.04 -0.82 -12.18
N LEU A 150 5.07 -1.65 -12.09
CA LEU A 150 6.39 -1.28 -11.60
C LEU A 150 7.40 -1.27 -12.74
N TYR A 151 8.16 -0.20 -12.85
CA TYR A 151 9.24 -0.01 -13.81
C TYR A 151 10.57 -0.16 -13.10
N LEU A 152 11.18 -1.32 -13.21
CA LEU A 152 12.35 -1.73 -12.45
C LEU A 152 13.62 -1.52 -13.28
N ASP A 153 14.59 -0.80 -12.70
CA ASP A 153 15.87 -0.54 -13.36
C ASP A 153 16.64 -1.83 -13.65
N ASN A 154 17.07 -2.00 -14.90
CA ASN A 154 17.73 -3.24 -15.33
C ASN A 154 19.09 -3.45 -14.67
N GLU A 155 19.75 -2.39 -14.21
CA GLU A 155 21.05 -2.46 -13.55
C GLU A 155 20.92 -2.74 -12.05
N THR A 156 20.15 -1.93 -11.35
CA THR A 156 20.07 -1.96 -9.88
C THR A 156 18.90 -2.77 -9.33
N GLY A 157 17.83 -2.93 -10.10
CA GLY A 157 16.56 -3.52 -9.63
C GLY A 157 15.65 -2.53 -8.89
N LEU A 158 16.05 -1.27 -8.71
CA LEU A 158 15.24 -0.25 -8.05
C LEU A 158 13.98 0.08 -8.87
N ALA A 159 12.87 0.38 -8.19
CA ALA A 159 11.67 0.87 -8.83
C ALA A 159 11.84 2.36 -9.20
N LEU A 160 11.97 2.66 -10.50
CA LEU A 160 12.10 4.03 -10.99
C LEU A 160 10.78 4.70 -11.31
N LYS A 161 9.72 3.92 -11.49
CA LYS A 161 8.36 4.41 -11.70
C LYS A 161 7.38 3.39 -11.21
N SER A 162 6.28 3.86 -10.62
CA SER A 162 5.09 3.05 -10.34
C SER A 162 3.84 3.76 -10.83
N LEU A 163 2.87 2.97 -11.31
CA LEU A 163 1.55 3.44 -11.71
C LEU A 163 0.51 2.64 -10.95
N LEU A 164 -0.48 3.33 -10.40
CA LEU A 164 -1.69 2.74 -9.85
C LEU A 164 -2.84 3.00 -10.83
N LEU A 165 -3.51 1.96 -11.28
CA LEU A 165 -4.49 2.00 -12.35
C LEU A 165 -5.84 1.45 -11.86
N ASN A 166 -6.94 2.09 -12.26
CA ASN A 166 -8.26 1.54 -12.01
C ASN A 166 -8.60 0.39 -13.00
N ASP A 167 -9.80 -0.18 -12.85
CA ASP A 167 -10.34 -1.25 -13.68
C ASP A 167 -10.47 -0.91 -15.18
N LYS A 168 -10.46 0.39 -15.52
CA LYS A 168 -10.49 0.91 -16.89
C LYS A 168 -9.10 1.27 -17.43
N GLY A 169 -8.03 0.98 -16.68
CA GLY A 169 -6.67 1.36 -17.02
C GLY A 169 -6.38 2.87 -16.90
N GLN A 170 -7.24 3.63 -16.20
CA GLN A 170 -7.01 5.05 -15.97
C GLN A 170 -6.05 5.24 -14.79
N LEU A 171 -5.13 6.19 -14.96
CA LEU A 171 -4.14 6.52 -13.96
C LEU A 171 -4.79 7.15 -12.71
N LEU A 172 -4.53 6.58 -11.55
CA LEU A 172 -4.94 7.10 -10.25
C LEU A 172 -3.79 7.76 -9.51
N GLU A 173 -2.59 7.19 -9.65
CA GLU A 173 -1.38 7.66 -9.00
C GLU A 173 -0.15 7.31 -9.83
N ARG A 174 0.85 8.18 -9.81
CA ARG A 174 2.17 7.97 -10.41
C ARG A 174 3.26 8.43 -9.46
N PHE A 175 4.24 7.60 -9.32
CA PHE A 175 5.57 7.93 -8.85
C PHE A 175 6.54 7.75 -10.01
N GLN A 176 7.46 8.69 -10.24
CA GLN A 176 8.43 8.54 -11.33
C GLN A 176 9.69 9.36 -11.06
N PHE A 177 10.85 8.72 -11.03
CA PHE A 177 12.13 9.40 -11.04
C PHE A 177 12.31 10.21 -12.32
N THR A 178 12.82 11.43 -12.18
CA THR A 178 13.31 12.30 -13.25
C THR A 178 14.83 12.24 -13.37
N THR A 179 15.51 12.06 -12.22
CA THR A 179 16.95 11.79 -12.14
C THR A 179 17.21 10.73 -11.07
N LEU A 180 18.20 9.88 -11.30
CA LEU A 180 18.71 8.91 -10.32
C LEU A 180 20.22 8.87 -10.40
N ASP A 181 20.88 9.03 -9.25
CA ASP A 181 22.30 8.81 -9.03
C ASP A 181 22.45 7.67 -8.00
N THR A 182 23.21 6.65 -8.33
CA THR A 182 23.51 5.51 -7.45
C THR A 182 24.75 5.68 -6.61
N THR A 183 25.39 6.87 -6.67
CA THR A 183 26.44 7.25 -5.74
C THR A 183 25.85 7.44 -4.34
N PRO A 184 26.40 6.83 -3.30
CA PRO A 184 25.93 7.04 -1.93
C PRO A 184 25.92 8.54 -1.57
N PRO A 185 24.81 9.07 -1.03
CA PRO A 185 24.76 10.45 -0.57
C PRO A 185 25.69 10.68 0.64
N ASP A 186 26.21 11.90 0.76
CA ASP A 186 26.97 12.30 1.94
C ASP A 186 26.10 12.36 3.19
N ASP A 187 26.65 12.06 4.35
CA ASP A 187 25.97 12.17 5.65
C ASP A 187 25.35 13.56 5.91
N SER A 188 25.93 14.61 5.34
CA SER A 188 25.41 15.98 5.45
C SER A 188 24.08 16.16 4.73
N GLU A 189 23.82 15.41 3.65
CA GLU A 189 22.60 15.48 2.86
C GLU A 189 21.42 14.77 3.54
N LEU A 190 21.71 13.85 4.46
CA LEU A 190 20.73 13.13 5.26
C LEU A 190 20.33 13.87 6.55
N LYS A 191 21.05 14.96 6.89
CA LYS A 191 20.74 15.73 8.10
C LYS A 191 19.44 16.53 7.91
N PRO A 192 18.55 16.51 8.91
CA PRO A 192 17.32 17.31 8.86
C PRO A 192 17.64 18.80 8.85
N THR A 193 16.77 19.59 8.21
CA THR A 193 16.82 21.05 8.34
C THR A 193 16.40 21.46 9.75
N GLY A 194 16.78 22.68 10.18
CA GLY A 194 16.39 23.20 11.50
C GLY A 194 14.88 23.40 11.72
N LYS A 195 14.04 23.16 10.69
CA LYS A 195 12.58 23.19 10.78
C LYS A 195 11.96 21.81 10.99
N CYS A 196 12.73 20.74 10.91
CA CYS A 196 12.27 19.38 11.12
C CYS A 196 11.94 19.16 12.61
N ARG A 197 10.71 18.78 12.91
CA ARG A 197 10.26 18.51 14.28
C ARG A 197 10.38 17.02 14.57
N PRO A 198 11.01 16.63 15.68
CA PRO A 198 11.07 15.23 16.06
C PRO A 198 9.65 14.64 16.15
N VAL A 199 9.46 13.48 15.54
CA VAL A 199 8.28 12.67 15.78
C VAL A 199 8.54 11.90 17.05
N VAL A 200 7.94 12.35 18.15
CA VAL A 200 7.92 11.54 19.37
C VAL A 200 7.13 10.29 19.01
N ALA A 201 7.83 9.15 18.96
CA ALA A 201 7.12 7.88 18.85
C ALA A 201 6.06 7.91 19.95
N ALA A 202 4.78 7.90 19.57
CA ALA A 202 3.75 7.67 20.56
C ALA A 202 4.18 6.40 21.29
N ASP A 203 4.33 6.49 22.62
CA ASP A 203 4.62 5.32 23.44
C ASP A 203 3.84 4.13 22.88
N PRO A 204 4.48 2.94 22.74
CA PRO A 204 3.78 1.76 22.24
C PRO A 204 2.43 1.73 22.95
N ALA A 205 1.36 1.88 22.15
CA ALA A 205 0.02 2.16 22.65
C ALA A 205 -0.22 1.37 23.92
N PRO A 206 -0.73 1.99 24.99
CA PRO A 206 -0.91 1.32 26.27
C PRO A 206 -1.51 -0.03 25.99
N SER A 207 -0.87 -1.05 26.53
CA SER A 207 -1.16 -2.48 26.40
C SER A 207 -2.56 -2.76 25.91
N ALA A 208 -2.69 -3.51 24.81
CA ALA A 208 -3.96 -3.88 24.22
C ALA A 208 -5.09 -3.89 25.26
N VAL A 209 -5.89 -2.83 25.29
CA VAL A 209 -7.12 -2.83 26.05
C VAL A 209 -7.86 -4.05 25.52
N LYS A 210 -8.12 -5.03 26.39
CA LYS A 210 -8.93 -6.19 26.02
C LYS A 210 -10.23 -5.64 25.48
N THR A 211 -10.35 -5.65 24.14
CA THR A 211 -11.59 -5.22 23.49
C THR A 211 -12.70 -6.10 23.99
N THR A 212 -13.72 -5.49 24.59
CA THR A 212 -14.97 -6.16 24.96
C THR A 212 -15.74 -6.66 23.73
N HIS A 213 -15.35 -6.21 22.52
CA HIS A 213 -15.99 -6.60 21.28
C HIS A 213 -14.94 -7.06 20.27
N VAL A 214 -15.06 -8.29 19.81
CA VAL A 214 -14.29 -8.81 18.69
C VAL A 214 -15.04 -8.43 17.40
N TRP A 215 -14.49 -7.48 16.64
CA TRP A 215 -15.05 -7.10 15.35
C TRP A 215 -14.57 -8.05 14.25
N HIS A 216 -15.47 -8.40 13.34
CA HIS A 216 -15.15 -9.15 12.14
C HIS A 216 -15.99 -8.61 10.97
N SER A 217 -15.60 -8.98 9.76
CA SER A 217 -16.37 -8.70 8.56
C SER A 217 -16.98 -10.00 8.03
N ASP A 218 -18.30 -9.98 7.77
CA ASP A 218 -18.97 -11.11 7.13
C ASP A 218 -18.54 -11.30 5.66
N TRP A 219 -17.92 -10.27 5.09
CA TRP A 219 -17.40 -10.32 3.74
C TRP A 219 -16.14 -9.49 3.60
N LEU A 220 -15.10 -10.10 3.04
CA LEU A 220 -13.88 -9.45 2.59
C LEU A 220 -13.59 -9.87 1.14
N PRO A 221 -12.94 -9.03 0.34
CA PRO A 221 -12.38 -9.51 -0.91
C PRO A 221 -11.42 -10.67 -0.63
N PRO A 222 -11.40 -11.71 -1.48
CA PRO A 222 -10.48 -12.82 -1.30
C PRO A 222 -9.03 -12.34 -1.13
N GLY A 223 -8.26 -12.96 -0.23
CA GLY A 223 -6.86 -12.64 0.02
C GLY A 223 -6.55 -11.52 1.01
N PHE A 224 -7.54 -10.70 1.39
CA PHE A 224 -7.36 -9.76 2.47
C PHE A 224 -7.46 -10.45 3.83
N GLU A 225 -6.45 -10.25 4.66
CA GLU A 225 -6.38 -10.78 6.03
C GLU A 225 -6.22 -9.66 7.04
N LEU A 226 -6.79 -9.84 8.21
CA LEU A 226 -6.60 -8.93 9.34
C LEU A 226 -5.17 -9.09 9.87
N ILE A 227 -4.35 -8.05 9.74
CA ILE A 227 -2.95 -8.06 10.21
C ILE A 227 -2.73 -7.28 11.51
N SER A 228 -3.66 -6.39 11.87
CA SER A 228 -3.59 -5.63 13.11
C SER A 228 -4.98 -5.23 13.60
N SER A 229 -5.17 -5.31 14.91
CA SER A 229 -6.36 -4.78 15.61
C SER A 229 -5.89 -3.97 16.82
N THR A 230 -6.26 -2.70 16.87
CA THR A 230 -5.88 -1.79 17.95
C THR A 230 -7.09 -1.01 18.43
N VAL A 231 -7.11 -0.67 19.71
CA VAL A 231 -8.13 0.21 20.31
C VAL A 231 -7.43 1.43 20.87
N ARG A 232 -7.97 2.61 20.55
CA ARG A 232 -7.47 3.90 21.05
C ARG A 232 -8.63 4.72 21.57
N ASN A 233 -8.38 5.51 22.61
CA ASN A 233 -9.31 6.53 23.03
C ASN A 233 -9.09 7.79 22.18
N ASP A 234 -10.14 8.27 21.55
CA ASP A 234 -10.13 9.59 20.91
C ASP A 234 -10.01 10.66 22.00
N PRO A 235 -9.00 11.53 21.94
CA PRO A 235 -8.79 12.56 22.96
C PRO A 235 -9.90 13.62 23.00
N GLN A 236 -10.65 13.82 21.92
CA GLN A 236 -11.72 14.81 21.80
C GLN A 236 -13.06 14.25 22.27
N THR A 237 -13.46 13.09 21.73
CA THR A 237 -14.76 12.47 22.00
C THR A 237 -14.75 11.55 23.23
N LYS A 238 -13.55 11.19 23.74
CA LYS A 238 -13.35 10.18 24.78
C LYS A 238 -14.01 8.83 24.45
N SER A 239 -14.17 8.57 23.16
CA SER A 239 -14.74 7.34 22.64
C SER A 239 -13.62 6.35 22.34
N GLU A 240 -13.88 5.08 22.56
CA GLU A 240 -12.99 4.02 22.08
C GLU A 240 -13.18 3.85 20.57
N VAL A 241 -12.10 4.02 19.81
CA VAL A 241 -12.05 3.76 18.37
C VAL A 241 -11.26 2.48 18.15
N THR A 242 -11.92 1.48 17.60
CA THR A 242 -11.26 0.25 17.15
C THR A 242 -10.75 0.47 15.73
N SER A 243 -9.48 0.17 15.49
CA SER A 243 -8.85 0.21 14.17
C SER A 243 -8.42 -1.19 13.76
N LEU A 244 -8.92 -1.66 12.63
CA LEU A 244 -8.59 -2.95 12.02
C LEU A 244 -7.83 -2.68 10.73
N LEU A 245 -6.65 -3.29 10.57
CA LEU A 245 -5.84 -3.17 9.36
C LEU A 245 -5.86 -4.48 8.60
N TYR A 246 -6.25 -4.41 7.34
CA TYR A 246 -6.30 -5.55 6.41
C TYR A 246 -5.26 -5.38 5.30
N ASP A 247 -4.70 -6.51 4.84
CA ASP A 247 -3.61 -6.57 3.86
C ASP A 247 -3.75 -7.81 2.97
N ASP A 248 -3.58 -7.67 1.65
CA ASP A 248 -3.55 -8.79 0.69
C ASP A 248 -2.13 -9.13 0.20
N GLY A 249 -1.12 -8.43 0.74
CA GLY A 249 0.29 -8.53 0.33
C GLY A 249 0.75 -7.40 -0.58
N LEU A 250 -0.16 -6.68 -1.25
CA LEU A 250 0.14 -5.51 -2.10
C LEU A 250 -0.64 -4.28 -1.65
N THR A 251 -1.91 -4.44 -1.37
CA THR A 251 -2.86 -3.37 -1.01
C THR A 251 -3.29 -3.48 0.44
N ARG A 252 -3.53 -2.32 1.07
CA ARG A 252 -4.05 -2.22 2.46
C ARG A 252 -5.27 -1.33 2.53
N PHE A 253 -6.12 -1.65 3.51
CA PHE A 253 -7.15 -0.73 3.99
C PHE A 253 -7.34 -0.86 5.50
N SER A 254 -7.81 0.22 6.11
CA SER A 254 -8.16 0.25 7.53
C SER A 254 -9.66 0.37 7.70
N VAL A 255 -10.20 -0.25 8.75
CA VAL A 255 -11.58 -0.06 9.19
C VAL A 255 -11.55 0.54 10.59
N PHE A 256 -12.17 1.70 10.73
CA PHE A 256 -12.35 2.39 12.01
C PHE A 256 -13.78 2.18 12.48
N LEU A 257 -13.95 1.79 13.74
CA LEU A 257 -15.24 1.55 14.35
C LEU A 257 -15.37 2.45 15.58
N GLU A 258 -16.34 3.35 15.53
CA GLU A 258 -16.54 4.39 16.52
C GLU A 258 -17.98 4.41 17.02
N PRO A 259 -18.25 4.41 18.36
CA PRO A 259 -19.60 4.53 18.90
C PRO A 259 -20.16 5.93 18.69
N LEU A 260 -21.40 6.01 18.19
CA LEU A 260 -22.06 7.28 17.89
C LEU A 260 -22.63 8.00 19.12
N LYS A 261 -22.86 7.28 20.23
CA LYS A 261 -23.38 7.84 21.49
C LYS A 261 -24.59 8.77 21.31
N GLY A 262 -25.48 8.43 20.39
CA GLY A 262 -26.67 9.23 20.06
C GLY A 262 -26.42 10.40 19.10
N SER A 263 -25.21 10.59 18.61
CA SER A 263 -24.92 11.58 17.57
C SER A 263 -25.45 11.11 16.23
N SER A 264 -26.14 12.00 15.51
CA SER A 264 -26.55 11.72 14.11
C SER A 264 -25.43 12.15 13.18
N VAL A 265 -24.64 11.18 12.71
CA VAL A 265 -23.60 11.40 11.69
C VAL A 265 -24.07 10.74 10.40
N PRO A 266 -24.12 11.48 9.27
CA PRO A 266 -24.56 10.90 8.01
C PRO A 266 -23.53 9.93 7.45
N ASP A 267 -23.99 8.96 6.67
CA ASP A 267 -23.15 8.15 5.80
C ASP A 267 -22.39 9.03 4.82
N THR A 268 -21.12 8.75 4.61
CA THR A 268 -20.28 9.53 3.70
C THR A 268 -19.54 8.65 2.70
N ARG A 269 -19.21 9.24 1.56
CA ARG A 269 -18.36 8.69 0.53
C ARG A 269 -17.41 9.79 0.05
N LEU A 270 -16.13 9.59 0.24
CA LEU A 270 -15.10 10.51 -0.22
C LEU A 270 -14.08 9.74 -1.02
N GLN A 271 -13.64 10.32 -2.13
CA GLN A 271 -12.54 9.80 -2.93
C GLN A 271 -11.49 10.89 -3.15
N LEU A 272 -10.25 10.58 -2.82
CA LEU A 272 -9.09 11.44 -2.98
C LEU A 272 -8.02 10.68 -3.78
N GLY A 273 -8.10 10.79 -5.11
CA GLY A 273 -7.30 9.95 -5.99
C GLY A 273 -7.63 8.47 -5.81
N PRO A 274 -6.64 7.61 -5.54
CA PRO A 274 -6.87 6.19 -5.28
C PRO A 274 -7.48 5.89 -3.91
N THR A 275 -7.29 6.77 -2.92
CA THR A 275 -7.80 6.56 -1.56
C THR A 275 -9.27 6.89 -1.49
N VAL A 276 -10.03 5.96 -0.96
CA VAL A 276 -11.44 6.16 -0.59
C VAL A 276 -11.60 6.19 0.92
N ALA A 277 -12.58 6.96 1.39
CA ALA A 277 -13.07 6.92 2.75
C ALA A 277 -14.59 6.77 2.71
N VAL A 278 -15.09 5.64 3.20
CA VAL A 278 -16.52 5.32 3.21
C VAL A 278 -16.97 5.07 4.63
N SER A 279 -17.90 5.89 5.11
CA SER A 279 -18.50 5.73 6.44
C SER A 279 -19.94 5.23 6.31
N ARG A 280 -20.29 4.24 7.13
CA ARG A 280 -21.63 3.62 7.20
C ARG A 280 -22.07 3.47 8.63
N HIS A 281 -23.30 3.84 8.88
CA HIS A 281 -23.98 3.60 10.15
C HIS A 281 -24.27 2.12 10.33
N LEU A 282 -23.97 1.59 11.51
CA LEU A 282 -24.25 0.20 11.90
C LEU A 282 -25.02 0.19 13.21
N THR A 283 -26.14 -0.52 13.24
CA THR A 283 -26.85 -0.79 14.49
C THR A 283 -26.37 -2.11 15.07
N THR A 284 -25.88 -2.08 16.31
CA THR A 284 -25.38 -3.26 17.04
C THR A 284 -26.14 -3.44 18.35
N PRO A 285 -26.08 -4.63 18.96
CA PRO A 285 -26.63 -4.83 20.31
C PRO A 285 -26.06 -3.89 21.37
N GLY A 286 -24.82 -3.40 21.17
CA GLY A 286 -24.13 -2.45 22.06
C GLY A 286 -24.43 -0.98 21.77
N GLY A 287 -25.29 -0.68 20.78
CA GLY A 287 -25.62 0.69 20.33
C GLY A 287 -25.19 0.97 18.90
N ASP A 288 -25.42 2.20 18.47
CA ASP A 288 -25.11 2.64 17.13
C ASP A 288 -23.61 2.95 16.98
N MET A 289 -23.04 2.49 15.87
CA MET A 289 -21.63 2.62 15.53
C MET A 289 -21.47 3.24 14.15
N MET A 290 -20.36 3.94 13.93
CA MET A 290 -19.89 4.31 12.59
C MET A 290 -18.76 3.38 12.19
N ALA A 291 -18.90 2.71 11.05
CA ALA A 291 -17.80 1.97 10.40
C ALA A 291 -17.25 2.82 9.25
N THR A 292 -15.98 3.21 9.35
CA THR A 292 -15.29 3.98 8.30
C THR A 292 -14.18 3.15 7.71
N VAL A 293 -14.28 2.85 6.42
CA VAL A 293 -13.23 2.14 5.64
C VAL A 293 -12.39 3.18 4.91
N VAL A 294 -11.07 3.13 5.09
CA VAL A 294 -10.12 4.01 4.41
C VAL A 294 -9.04 3.16 3.76
N GLY A 295 -8.81 3.35 2.46
CA GLY A 295 -7.76 2.62 1.75
C GLY A 295 -7.72 2.89 0.26
N GLU A 296 -6.73 2.30 -0.41
CA GLU A 296 -6.55 2.37 -1.87
C GLU A 296 -7.22 1.16 -2.53
N ILE A 297 -8.52 1.13 -2.41
CA ILE A 297 -9.42 0.10 -2.97
C ILE A 297 -10.60 0.78 -3.68
N PRO A 298 -11.28 0.09 -4.62
CA PRO A 298 -12.46 0.65 -5.28
C PRO A 298 -13.56 1.04 -4.29
N MET A 299 -14.25 2.15 -4.57
CA MET A 299 -15.31 2.71 -3.71
C MET A 299 -16.39 1.68 -3.33
N GLY A 300 -16.86 0.89 -4.30
CA GLY A 300 -17.87 -0.15 -4.05
C GLY A 300 -17.37 -1.27 -3.14
N THR A 301 -16.08 -1.57 -3.20
CA THR A 301 -15.44 -2.54 -2.30
C THR A 301 -15.41 -2.01 -0.87
N ALA A 302 -14.96 -0.75 -0.67
CA ALA A 302 -14.96 -0.11 0.63
C ALA A 302 -16.36 -0.04 1.25
N GLU A 303 -17.37 0.29 0.45
CA GLU A 303 -18.75 0.33 0.89
C GLU A 303 -19.26 -1.05 1.35
N ARG A 304 -19.01 -2.09 0.56
CA ARG A 304 -19.41 -3.44 0.91
C ARG A 304 -18.74 -3.95 2.18
N ILE A 305 -17.45 -3.61 2.37
CA ILE A 305 -16.73 -3.93 3.62
C ILE A 305 -17.39 -3.22 4.80
N ALA A 306 -17.64 -1.90 4.71
CA ALA A 306 -18.25 -1.14 5.79
C ALA A 306 -19.61 -1.72 6.21
N LEU A 307 -20.44 -2.11 5.25
CA LEU A 307 -21.76 -2.72 5.47
C LEU A 307 -21.70 -4.14 6.02
N SER A 308 -20.58 -4.84 5.86
CA SER A 308 -20.40 -6.23 6.30
C SER A 308 -19.77 -6.36 7.70
N MET A 309 -19.42 -5.25 8.34
CA MET A 309 -18.84 -5.27 9.69
C MET A 309 -19.85 -5.72 10.73
N ARG A 310 -19.43 -6.61 11.62
CA ARG A 310 -20.24 -7.16 12.74
C ARG A 310 -19.45 -7.12 14.05
N ALA A 311 -20.14 -6.80 15.12
CA ALA A 311 -19.64 -7.02 16.46
C ALA A 311 -19.79 -8.51 16.81
N GLY A 312 -18.69 -9.17 17.15
CA GLY A 312 -18.72 -10.54 17.66
C GLY A 312 -19.41 -10.56 19.03
N GLN A 313 -20.17 -11.63 19.31
CA GLN A 313 -20.69 -11.88 20.64
C GLN A 313 -19.54 -12.31 21.54
N ASN A 314 -19.33 -11.59 22.64
CA ASN A 314 -18.57 -12.14 23.75
C ASN A 314 -19.47 -13.21 24.38
N ASP A 315 -19.20 -14.49 24.14
CA ASP A 315 -19.76 -15.55 24.97
C ASP A 315 -19.33 -15.27 26.41
N PRO A 316 -20.24 -15.04 27.35
CA PRO A 316 -19.87 -14.95 28.75
C PRO A 316 -19.24 -16.31 29.13
N ALA A 317 -18.03 -16.26 29.70
CA ALA A 317 -17.37 -17.46 30.22
C ALA A 317 -18.38 -18.28 31.00
N PRO A 318 -18.43 -19.64 30.86
CA PRO A 318 -19.38 -20.48 31.58
C PRO A 318 -19.19 -20.22 33.04
N GLN A 319 -20.22 -19.64 33.70
CA GLN A 319 -20.27 -19.51 35.16
C GLN A 319 -20.32 -20.92 35.69
N GLY A 320 -19.17 -21.36 36.27
CA GLY A 320 -19.14 -22.60 37.01
C GLY A 320 -20.23 -22.56 38.09
N LYS A 321 -21.17 -23.50 38.02
CA LYS A 321 -22.13 -23.75 39.12
C LYS A 321 -21.38 -24.18 40.38
N PRO A 322 -21.83 -23.76 41.53
CA PRO A 322 -21.27 -24.14 42.82
C PRO A 322 -21.39 -25.65 43.09
#